data_d8d23d66d7a82efec520d7cfc676cf9c
#
_entry.id   d8d23d66d7a82efec520d7cfc676cf9c
#
_cell.length_a   1.000
_cell.length_b   1.000
_cell.length_c   1.000
_cell.angle_alpha   90.00
_cell.angle_beta   90.00
_cell.angle_gamma   90.00
#
_symmetry.space_group_name_H-M   'P 1'
#
loop_
_entity.id
_entity.type
_entity.pdbx_description
1 polymer ?
#
loop_
_entity_poly.entity_id
_entity_poly.type
_entity_poly.pdbx_seq_one_letter_code
_entity_poly.pdbx_strand_id
1 'polypeptide(L)'
;MLTAIRKYIAVFGRANGGVAIVEFAFVAPVMLVLALGGVDVARYVIATEKVTKVANTIAQMISVNNMPSTTNPQYGAVNYIDLQFYHDSAMVIFPDMLADAAQQNISWTKDISITMSSVNFTTVQTNCGATCTYTPAVVWTGGDNPRPCSPALIQAVDASIPSPTTLPADVFGPGSVIVVDVQYNFHPFFGTYIPAPIGIARSVYLAPRYKPQIIYQVITGDNGIVKSCP
;
A
#
# COMPACT_ATOMS: atom_id res chain seq x y z
N MET A 1 69.10 -8.81 16.04
CA MET A 1 67.74 -8.46 15.63
C MET A 1 67.12 -9.43 14.62
N LEU A 2 67.85 -9.88 13.62
CA LEU A 2 67.36 -10.84 12.59
C LEU A 2 67.04 -12.25 13.12
N THR A 3 67.71 -12.75 14.16
CA THR A 3 67.44 -14.04 14.80
C THR A 3 66.12 -14.10 15.57
N ALA A 4 65.67 -12.99 16.15
CA ALA A 4 64.39 -12.89 16.84
C ALA A 4 63.22 -12.95 15.85
N ILE A 5 63.33 -12.26 14.72
CA ILE A 5 62.30 -12.24 13.67
C ILE A 5 62.11 -13.64 13.06
N ARG A 6 63.17 -14.39 12.82
CA ARG A 6 63.13 -15.78 12.31
C ARG A 6 62.41 -16.71 13.28
N LYS A 7 62.57 -16.52 14.59
CA LYS A 7 61.91 -17.32 15.64
C LYS A 7 60.42 -17.09 15.67
N TYR A 8 59.98 -15.82 15.51
CA TYR A 8 58.56 -15.46 15.45
C TYR A 8 57.88 -16.00 14.18
N ILE A 9 58.54 -15.93 13.03
CA ILE A 9 58.00 -16.47 11.77
C ILE A 9 57.90 -18.02 11.84
N ALA A 10 58.84 -18.72 12.47
CA ALA A 10 58.78 -20.17 12.63
C ALA A 10 57.69 -20.63 13.59
N VAL A 11 57.36 -19.83 14.63
CA VAL A 11 56.24 -20.09 15.56
C VAL A 11 54.91 -19.83 14.89
N PHE A 12 54.83 -18.79 14.06
CA PHE A 12 53.61 -18.49 13.27
C PHE A 12 53.24 -19.57 12.25
N GLY A 13 54.28 -20.16 11.58
CA GLY A 13 54.09 -21.23 10.61
C GLY A 13 53.69 -22.59 11.21
N ARG A 14 53.78 -22.78 12.52
CA ARG A 14 53.39 -24.00 13.25
C ARG A 14 52.10 -23.89 14.04
N ALA A 15 51.46 -22.69 14.10
CA ALA A 15 50.24 -22.47 14.80
C ALA A 15 49.05 -22.95 13.94
N ASN A 16 48.56 -24.16 14.15
CA ASN A 16 47.35 -24.70 13.49
C ASN A 16 46.10 -23.87 13.74
N GLY A 17 46.13 -22.92 14.67
CA GLY A 17 45.06 -21.94 14.89
C GLY A 17 44.91 -20.89 13.79
N GLY A 18 45.91 -20.71 12.91
CA GLY A 18 45.82 -19.74 11.80
C GLY A 18 44.84 -20.16 10.69
N VAL A 19 44.66 -21.45 10.48
CA VAL A 19 43.75 -21.96 9.46
C VAL A 19 42.32 -21.61 9.76
N ALA A 20 41.87 -21.80 11.00
CA ALA A 20 40.53 -21.44 11.43
C ALA A 20 40.21 -19.92 11.30
N ILE A 21 41.20 -19.06 11.51
CA ILE A 21 41.07 -17.61 11.33
C ILE A 21 40.87 -17.25 9.88
N VAL A 22 41.63 -17.91 8.98
CA VAL A 22 41.51 -17.71 7.53
C VAL A 22 40.16 -18.21 7.01
N GLU A 23 39.71 -19.40 7.43
CA GLU A 23 38.39 -19.93 7.10
C GLU A 23 37.27 -18.99 7.58
N PHE A 24 37.34 -18.53 8.82
CA PHE A 24 36.40 -17.58 9.34
C PHE A 24 36.40 -16.25 8.58
N ALA A 25 37.58 -15.75 8.18
CA ALA A 25 37.71 -14.53 7.39
C ALA A 25 37.00 -14.58 6.02
N PHE A 26 36.88 -15.77 5.42
CA PHE A 26 36.14 -15.97 4.17
C PHE A 26 34.62 -16.17 4.41
N VAL A 27 34.24 -16.83 5.50
CA VAL A 27 32.85 -17.13 5.80
C VAL A 27 32.12 -15.92 6.40
N ALA A 28 32.82 -15.14 7.27
CA ALA A 28 32.22 -14.02 7.98
C ALA A 28 31.60 -12.96 7.06
N PRO A 29 32.22 -12.51 5.96
CA PRO A 29 31.59 -11.53 5.05
C PRO A 29 30.30 -12.08 4.40
N VAL A 30 30.30 -13.36 4.01
CA VAL A 30 29.13 -13.99 3.41
C VAL A 30 27.99 -14.07 4.42
N MET A 31 28.28 -14.53 5.65
CA MET A 31 27.30 -14.58 6.73
C MET A 31 26.75 -13.19 7.09
N LEU A 32 27.60 -12.16 7.06
CA LEU A 32 27.18 -10.79 7.33
C LEU A 32 26.23 -10.29 6.24
N VAL A 33 26.53 -10.51 4.97
CA VAL A 33 25.65 -10.13 3.85
C VAL A 33 24.29 -10.84 3.96
N LEU A 34 24.30 -12.16 4.27
CA LEU A 34 23.07 -12.92 4.45
C LEU A 34 22.24 -12.43 5.65
N ALA A 35 22.90 -12.11 6.76
CA ALA A 35 22.21 -11.58 7.94
C ALA A 35 21.58 -10.22 7.67
N LEU A 36 22.32 -9.29 7.06
CA LEU A 36 21.83 -7.95 6.73
C LEU A 36 20.72 -8.00 5.68
N GLY A 37 20.89 -8.78 4.61
CA GLY A 37 19.86 -8.99 3.59
C GLY A 37 18.59 -9.64 4.16
N GLY A 38 18.76 -10.58 5.11
CA GLY A 38 17.63 -11.19 5.82
C GLY A 38 16.79 -10.19 6.61
N VAL A 39 17.44 -9.20 7.24
CA VAL A 39 16.72 -8.11 7.94
C VAL A 39 15.89 -7.27 6.97
N ASP A 40 16.44 -6.89 5.81
CA ASP A 40 15.69 -6.10 4.83
C ASP A 40 14.51 -6.88 4.24
N VAL A 41 14.68 -8.17 3.96
CA VAL A 41 13.58 -9.04 3.51
C VAL A 41 12.48 -9.12 4.57
N ALA A 42 12.83 -9.31 5.84
CA ALA A 42 11.86 -9.36 6.94
C ALA A 42 11.09 -8.03 7.05
N ARG A 43 11.78 -6.89 6.97
CA ARG A 43 11.13 -5.55 6.97
C ARG A 43 10.20 -5.36 5.77
N TYR A 44 10.59 -5.82 4.58
CA TYR A 44 9.76 -5.76 3.39
C TYR A 44 8.46 -6.56 3.55
N VAL A 45 8.54 -7.77 4.10
CA VAL A 45 7.35 -8.60 4.37
C VAL A 45 6.43 -7.90 5.37
N ILE A 46 6.98 -7.38 6.48
CA ILE A 46 6.21 -6.64 7.49
C ILE A 46 5.55 -5.41 6.86
N ALA A 47 6.27 -4.64 6.05
CA ALA A 47 5.72 -3.47 5.36
C ALA A 47 4.56 -3.87 4.43
N THR A 48 4.70 -4.97 3.69
CA THR A 48 3.65 -5.50 2.80
C THR A 48 2.37 -5.85 3.58
N GLU A 49 2.50 -6.50 4.73
CA GLU A 49 1.37 -6.81 5.62
C GLU A 49 0.73 -5.54 6.19
N LYS A 50 1.53 -4.56 6.60
CA LYS A 50 1.04 -3.28 7.12
C LYS A 50 0.29 -2.48 6.06
N VAL A 51 0.80 -2.38 4.84
CA VAL A 51 0.12 -1.74 3.69
C VAL A 51 -1.22 -2.41 3.42
N THR A 52 -1.26 -3.74 3.41
CA THR A 52 -2.50 -4.51 3.26
C THR A 52 -3.49 -4.21 4.39
N LYS A 53 -3.00 -4.12 5.63
CA LYS A 53 -3.82 -3.80 6.80
C LYS A 53 -4.38 -2.38 6.74
N VAL A 54 -3.58 -1.39 6.31
CA VAL A 54 -4.03 -0.01 6.09
C VAL A 54 -5.18 0.01 5.08
N ALA A 55 -4.98 -0.59 3.90
CA ALA A 55 -5.99 -0.64 2.84
C ALA A 55 -7.30 -1.30 3.32
N ASN A 56 -7.21 -2.45 3.98
CA ASN A 56 -8.37 -3.16 4.53
C ASN A 56 -9.10 -2.35 5.60
N THR A 57 -8.37 -1.73 6.52
CA THR A 57 -8.99 -0.99 7.63
C THR A 57 -9.73 0.24 7.11
N ILE A 58 -9.11 1.02 6.23
CA ILE A 58 -9.75 2.19 5.61
C ILE A 58 -11.00 1.76 4.81
N ALA A 59 -10.89 0.71 3.99
CA ALA A 59 -12.04 0.20 3.23
C ALA A 59 -13.19 -0.25 4.15
N GLN A 60 -12.86 -0.89 5.28
CA GLN A 60 -13.86 -1.27 6.29
C GLN A 60 -14.50 -0.04 6.95
N MET A 61 -13.72 0.97 7.34
CA MET A 61 -14.24 2.21 7.93
C MET A 61 -15.26 2.88 7.00
N ILE A 62 -14.95 2.98 5.70
CA ILE A 62 -15.87 3.54 4.72
C ILE A 62 -17.08 2.63 4.53
N SER A 63 -16.89 1.31 4.39
CA SER A 63 -17.97 0.35 4.08
C SER A 63 -19.03 0.24 5.18
N VAL A 64 -18.66 0.47 6.45
CA VAL A 64 -19.60 0.46 7.58
C VAL A 64 -20.26 1.80 7.85
N ASN A 65 -19.90 2.84 7.09
CA ASN A 65 -20.52 4.16 7.27
C ASN A 65 -22.03 4.08 7.00
N ASN A 66 -22.82 4.42 8.01
CA ASN A 66 -24.28 4.38 7.97
C ASN A 66 -24.92 5.79 8.07
N MET A 67 -24.10 6.84 8.05
CA MET A 67 -24.61 8.21 8.09
C MET A 67 -25.46 8.45 6.84
N PRO A 68 -26.76 8.80 7.01
CA PRO A 68 -27.61 9.03 5.84
C PRO A 68 -27.21 10.32 5.13
N SER A 69 -27.21 10.27 3.80
CA SER A 69 -27.01 11.47 3.00
C SER A 69 -28.17 12.45 3.15
N THR A 70 -27.87 13.73 3.13
CA THR A 70 -28.88 14.79 3.15
C THR A 70 -29.68 14.88 1.85
N THR A 71 -29.09 14.46 0.73
CA THR A 71 -29.75 14.46 -0.60
C THR A 71 -30.57 13.21 -0.84
N ASN A 72 -30.11 12.05 -0.38
CA ASN A 72 -30.82 10.78 -0.48
C ASN A 72 -30.56 9.91 0.75
N PRO A 73 -31.49 9.83 1.72
CA PRO A 73 -31.31 9.07 2.96
C PRO A 73 -31.08 7.57 2.78
N GLN A 74 -31.37 6.99 1.60
CA GLN A 74 -31.09 5.60 1.29
C GLN A 74 -29.59 5.35 1.10
N TYR A 75 -28.84 6.37 0.69
CA TYR A 75 -27.38 6.27 0.54
C TYR A 75 -26.66 6.66 1.83
N GLY A 76 -25.49 6.04 2.04
CA GLY A 76 -24.55 6.49 3.05
C GLY A 76 -23.80 7.72 2.54
N ALA A 77 -23.34 8.57 3.46
CA ALA A 77 -22.55 9.74 3.11
C ALA A 77 -21.22 9.77 3.85
N VAL A 78 -20.18 10.15 3.16
CA VAL A 78 -18.88 10.55 3.72
C VAL A 78 -18.57 11.97 3.30
N ASN A 79 -17.87 12.71 4.14
CA ASN A 79 -17.41 14.06 3.87
C ASN A 79 -15.87 14.14 3.94
N TYR A 80 -15.28 15.30 3.66
CA TYR A 80 -13.82 15.45 3.65
C TYR A 80 -13.18 15.19 5.03
N ILE A 81 -13.87 15.49 6.13
CA ILE A 81 -13.35 15.26 7.49
C ILE A 81 -13.25 13.76 7.76
N ASP A 82 -14.29 13.00 7.37
CA ASP A 82 -14.27 11.53 7.50
C ASP A 82 -13.11 10.92 6.70
N LEU A 83 -12.95 11.35 5.45
CA LEU A 83 -11.91 10.83 4.57
C LEU A 83 -10.51 11.23 5.04
N GLN A 84 -10.34 12.45 5.58
CA GLN A 84 -9.08 12.85 6.20
C GLN A 84 -8.77 12.00 7.43
N PHE A 85 -9.74 11.74 8.29
CA PHE A 85 -9.59 10.86 9.44
C PHE A 85 -9.19 9.45 9.02
N TYR A 86 -9.83 8.90 7.97
CA TYR A 86 -9.49 7.58 7.44
C TYR A 86 -8.07 7.55 6.85
N HIS A 87 -7.69 8.59 6.12
CA HIS A 87 -6.33 8.74 5.60
C HIS A 87 -5.30 8.78 6.73
N ASP A 88 -5.53 9.63 7.75
CA ASP A 88 -4.59 9.81 8.86
C ASP A 88 -4.52 8.59 9.79
N SER A 89 -5.54 7.71 9.77
CA SER A 89 -5.50 6.43 10.49
C SER A 89 -4.35 5.53 10.05
N ALA A 90 -3.82 5.73 8.84
CA ALA A 90 -2.65 5.01 8.35
C ALA A 90 -1.43 5.20 9.26
N MET A 91 -1.25 6.39 9.88
CA MET A 91 -0.15 6.66 10.81
C MET A 91 -0.21 5.77 12.06
N VAL A 92 -1.41 5.43 12.51
CA VAL A 92 -1.62 4.59 13.69
C VAL A 92 -1.45 3.10 13.34
N ILE A 93 -1.87 2.71 12.14
CA ILE A 93 -1.82 1.31 11.68
C ILE A 93 -0.39 0.94 11.26
N PHE A 94 0.33 1.87 10.66
CA PHE A 94 1.67 1.67 10.12
C PHE A 94 2.63 2.78 10.58
N PRO A 95 2.98 2.85 11.88
CA PRO A 95 3.86 3.90 12.42
C PRO A 95 5.28 3.86 11.84
N ASP A 96 5.76 2.69 11.38
CA ASP A 96 7.11 2.53 10.83
C ASP A 96 7.35 3.40 9.60
N MET A 97 6.30 3.74 8.81
CA MET A 97 6.42 4.65 7.68
C MET A 97 6.84 6.07 8.09
N LEU A 98 6.48 6.52 9.32
CA LEU A 98 6.90 7.83 9.81
C LEU A 98 8.40 7.86 10.08
N ALA A 99 8.95 6.77 10.62
CA ALA A 99 10.38 6.62 10.86
C ALA A 99 11.15 6.52 9.54
N ASP A 100 10.61 5.80 8.56
CA ASP A 100 11.22 5.68 7.23
C ASP A 100 11.23 7.03 6.51
N ALA A 101 10.10 7.73 6.45
CA ALA A 101 10.00 9.06 5.86
C ALA A 101 10.94 10.07 6.53
N ALA A 102 11.06 10.03 7.86
CA ALA A 102 11.99 10.88 8.59
C ALA A 102 13.46 10.58 8.24
N GLN A 103 13.83 9.31 8.06
CA GLN A 103 15.18 8.91 7.61
C GLN A 103 15.48 9.40 6.18
N GLN A 104 14.47 9.43 5.31
CA GLN A 104 14.58 9.93 3.94
C GLN A 104 14.44 11.45 3.85
N ASN A 105 14.17 12.15 4.96
CA ASN A 105 13.91 13.58 5.01
C ASN A 105 12.80 14.04 4.06
N ILE A 106 11.73 13.23 3.99
CA ILE A 106 10.52 13.50 3.21
C ILE A 106 9.28 13.52 4.12
N SER A 107 8.18 14.11 3.62
CA SER A 107 6.88 13.97 4.29
C SER A 107 6.36 12.53 4.14
N TRP A 108 5.75 11.98 5.19
CA TRP A 108 5.13 10.66 5.14
C TRP A 108 4.06 10.54 4.03
N THR A 109 3.37 11.63 3.70
CA THR A 109 2.39 11.70 2.61
C THR A 109 3.01 11.56 1.20
N LYS A 110 4.34 11.70 1.09
CA LYS A 110 5.06 11.39 -0.17
C LYS A 110 5.57 9.96 -0.22
N ASP A 111 5.68 9.33 0.93
CA ASP A 111 6.16 7.96 1.05
C ASP A 111 5.03 6.94 0.91
N ILE A 112 3.85 7.28 1.43
CA ILE A 112 2.62 6.51 1.25
C ILE A 112 1.57 7.34 0.51
N SER A 113 0.96 6.74 -0.50
CA SER A 113 -0.15 7.31 -1.27
C SER A 113 -1.41 6.49 -0.99
N ILE A 114 -2.48 7.17 -0.61
CA ILE A 114 -3.76 6.54 -0.29
C ILE A 114 -4.84 7.17 -1.15
N THR A 115 -5.53 6.35 -1.92
CA THR A 115 -6.66 6.77 -2.74
C THR A 115 -7.91 6.02 -2.31
N MET A 116 -8.98 6.75 -2.07
CA MET A 116 -10.29 6.22 -1.69
C MET A 116 -11.29 6.58 -2.76
N SER A 117 -12.12 5.63 -3.17
CA SER A 117 -13.12 5.85 -4.22
C SER A 117 -14.38 5.02 -3.97
N SER A 118 -15.52 5.52 -4.42
CA SER A 118 -16.75 4.74 -4.53
C SER A 118 -17.09 4.56 -6.00
N VAL A 119 -17.33 3.33 -6.40
CA VAL A 119 -17.70 2.95 -7.76
C VAL A 119 -19.07 2.31 -7.75
N ASN A 120 -19.96 2.77 -8.62
CA ASN A 120 -21.29 2.18 -8.83
C ASN A 120 -21.32 1.42 -10.14
N PHE A 121 -22.01 0.29 -10.15
CA PHE A 121 -22.17 -0.54 -11.33
C PHE A 121 -23.59 -0.46 -11.87
N THR A 122 -23.71 -0.05 -13.11
CA THR A 122 -24.99 0.01 -13.83
C THR A 122 -25.06 -1.11 -14.86
N THR A 123 -26.22 -1.75 -14.99
CA THR A 123 -26.43 -2.76 -16.01
C THR A 123 -26.64 -2.10 -17.37
N VAL A 124 -25.97 -2.62 -18.38
CA VAL A 124 -26.13 -2.17 -19.77
C VAL A 124 -27.43 -2.74 -20.38
N GLN A 125 -27.90 -3.87 -19.86
CA GLN A 125 -29.04 -4.62 -20.39
C GLN A 125 -30.16 -4.68 -19.35
N THR A 126 -31.40 -4.60 -19.80
CA THR A 126 -32.60 -4.88 -18.98
C THR A 126 -32.93 -6.36 -19.03
N ASN A 127 -33.24 -6.98 -17.90
CA ASN A 127 -33.63 -8.37 -17.76
C ASN A 127 -32.59 -9.43 -18.16
N CYS A 128 -31.31 -9.17 -17.85
CA CYS A 128 -30.19 -10.04 -18.22
C CYS A 128 -29.95 -11.24 -17.28
N GLY A 129 -30.58 -11.30 -16.10
CA GLY A 129 -30.36 -12.37 -15.13
C GLY A 129 -28.89 -12.55 -14.73
N ALA A 130 -28.37 -13.77 -14.88
CA ALA A 130 -26.98 -14.09 -14.53
C ALA A 130 -25.94 -13.65 -15.58
N THR A 131 -26.35 -13.18 -16.75
CA THR A 131 -25.46 -12.78 -17.85
C THR A 131 -25.35 -11.27 -18.01
N CYS A 132 -25.65 -10.53 -16.96
CA CYS A 132 -25.57 -9.07 -16.97
C CYS A 132 -24.14 -8.55 -17.18
N THR A 133 -24.02 -7.59 -18.06
CA THR A 133 -22.80 -6.81 -18.22
C THR A 133 -22.93 -5.52 -17.43
N TYR A 134 -21.91 -5.20 -16.64
CA TYR A 134 -21.90 -4.05 -15.77
C TYR A 134 -20.90 -3.00 -16.26
N THR A 135 -21.34 -1.75 -16.26
CA THR A 135 -20.45 -0.59 -16.53
C THR A 135 -20.15 0.10 -15.21
N PRO A 136 -18.88 0.20 -14.80
CA PRO A 136 -18.47 0.89 -13.59
C PRO A 136 -18.43 2.39 -13.83
N ALA A 137 -18.99 3.17 -12.90
CA ALA A 137 -18.91 4.61 -12.87
C ALA A 137 -18.35 5.04 -11.50
N VAL A 138 -17.32 5.87 -11.49
CA VAL A 138 -16.80 6.46 -10.26
C VAL A 138 -17.83 7.47 -9.76
N VAL A 139 -18.25 7.33 -8.51
CA VAL A 139 -19.20 8.25 -7.84
C VAL A 139 -18.45 9.40 -7.19
N TRP A 140 -17.39 9.08 -6.50
CA TRP A 140 -16.44 10.04 -5.96
C TRP A 140 -15.06 9.37 -5.79
N THR A 141 -14.05 10.22 -5.77
CA THR A 141 -12.66 9.81 -5.57
C THR A 141 -11.91 10.89 -4.81
N GLY A 142 -11.02 10.49 -3.91
CA GLY A 142 -10.18 11.39 -3.12
C GLY A 142 -8.86 10.73 -2.77
N GLY A 143 -7.85 11.55 -2.46
CA GLY A 143 -6.51 11.11 -2.14
C GLY A 143 -5.48 11.47 -3.20
N ASP A 144 -4.30 10.83 -3.16
CA ASP A 144 -3.13 11.26 -3.92
C ASP A 144 -3.18 10.93 -5.43
N ASN A 145 -3.79 9.79 -5.79
CA ASN A 145 -3.92 9.32 -7.18
C ASN A 145 -5.40 9.03 -7.51
N PRO A 146 -6.25 10.06 -7.61
CA PRO A 146 -7.68 9.90 -7.75
C PRO A 146 -8.05 9.17 -9.05
N ARG A 147 -9.04 8.27 -8.96
CA ARG A 147 -9.60 7.59 -10.13
C ARG A 147 -10.31 8.58 -11.04
N PRO A 148 -10.20 8.45 -12.37
CA PRO A 148 -10.88 9.36 -13.27
C PRO A 148 -12.41 9.15 -13.22
N CYS A 149 -13.17 10.25 -13.26
CA CYS A 149 -14.62 10.18 -13.42
C CYS A 149 -15.02 9.74 -14.83
N SER A 150 -14.17 10.00 -15.82
CA SER A 150 -14.37 9.65 -17.24
C SER A 150 -13.00 9.44 -17.88
N PRO A 151 -12.84 8.47 -18.80
CA PRO A 151 -13.83 7.47 -19.21
C PRO A 151 -14.17 6.44 -18.11
N ALA A 152 -15.20 5.62 -18.34
CA ALA A 152 -15.55 4.53 -17.43
C ALA A 152 -14.36 3.60 -17.20
N LEU A 153 -14.27 3.05 -16.00
CA LEU A 153 -13.21 2.11 -15.65
C LEU A 153 -13.34 0.84 -16.50
N ILE A 154 -12.23 0.21 -16.80
CA ILE A 154 -12.20 -1.02 -17.60
C ILE A 154 -11.88 -2.23 -16.71
N GLN A 155 -12.30 -3.38 -17.17
CA GLN A 155 -11.97 -4.64 -16.52
C GLN A 155 -10.50 -4.99 -16.77
N ALA A 156 -9.76 -5.21 -15.69
CA ALA A 156 -8.39 -5.70 -15.78
C ALA A 156 -8.36 -7.22 -15.87
N VAL A 157 -7.40 -7.73 -16.66
CA VAL A 157 -7.14 -9.18 -16.75
C VAL A 157 -6.45 -9.67 -15.48
N ASP A 158 -5.62 -8.81 -14.87
CA ASP A 158 -4.89 -9.08 -13.63
C ASP A 158 -5.05 -7.90 -12.67
N ALA A 159 -5.46 -8.21 -11.43
CA ALA A 159 -5.69 -7.25 -10.36
C ALA A 159 -4.48 -7.06 -9.44
N SER A 160 -3.34 -7.64 -9.76
CA SER A 160 -2.16 -7.67 -8.89
C SER A 160 -1.54 -6.29 -8.65
N ILE A 161 -1.72 -5.36 -9.59
CA ILE A 161 -1.18 -4.00 -9.50
C ILE A 161 -2.34 -3.00 -9.52
N PRO A 162 -2.49 -2.14 -8.50
CA PRO A 162 -3.49 -1.08 -8.50
C PRO A 162 -3.31 -0.15 -9.71
N SER A 163 -4.39 0.07 -10.44
CA SER A 163 -4.46 1.03 -11.53
C SER A 163 -5.65 1.95 -11.32
N PRO A 164 -5.51 3.27 -11.48
CA PRO A 164 -6.62 4.19 -11.32
C PRO A 164 -7.72 4.01 -12.37
N THR A 165 -7.43 3.33 -13.50
CA THR A 165 -8.35 3.17 -14.62
C THR A 165 -8.95 1.76 -14.75
N THR A 166 -8.51 0.79 -13.93
CA THR A 166 -8.94 -0.60 -14.04
C THR A 166 -9.53 -1.14 -12.75
N LEU A 167 -10.37 -2.15 -12.87
CA LEU A 167 -10.91 -2.95 -11.76
C LEU A 167 -10.82 -4.45 -12.09
N PRO A 168 -10.59 -5.31 -11.09
CA PRO A 168 -10.61 -6.76 -11.29
C PRO A 168 -11.96 -7.25 -11.83
N ALA A 169 -11.93 -8.31 -12.62
CA ALA A 169 -13.13 -8.92 -13.17
C ALA A 169 -14.16 -9.33 -12.09
N ASP A 170 -13.65 -9.87 -10.98
CA ASP A 170 -14.47 -10.41 -9.88
C ASP A 170 -15.24 -9.33 -9.10
N VAL A 171 -14.90 -8.06 -9.30
CA VAL A 171 -15.55 -6.91 -8.63
C VAL A 171 -16.80 -6.46 -9.41
N PHE A 172 -16.90 -6.83 -10.68
CA PHE A 172 -18.04 -6.44 -11.53
C PHE A 172 -19.30 -7.19 -11.13
N GLY A 173 -20.27 -6.47 -10.59
CA GLY A 173 -21.52 -7.04 -10.11
C GLY A 173 -22.58 -5.97 -9.82
N PRO A 174 -23.77 -6.35 -9.36
CA PRO A 174 -24.81 -5.40 -9.02
C PRO A 174 -24.45 -4.60 -7.76
N GLY A 175 -24.74 -3.31 -7.76
CA GLY A 175 -24.55 -2.42 -6.60
C GLY A 175 -23.32 -1.53 -6.71
N SER A 176 -22.68 -1.24 -5.59
CA SER A 176 -21.51 -0.38 -5.52
C SER A 176 -20.38 -1.01 -4.71
N VAL A 177 -19.17 -0.55 -4.96
CA VAL A 177 -17.96 -0.99 -4.26
C VAL A 177 -17.14 0.22 -3.80
N ILE A 178 -16.59 0.11 -2.60
CA ILE A 178 -15.55 1.01 -2.11
C ILE A 178 -14.20 0.43 -2.53
N VAL A 179 -13.40 1.25 -3.14
CA VAL A 179 -12.04 0.92 -3.59
C VAL A 179 -11.06 1.75 -2.80
N VAL A 180 -10.12 1.09 -2.17
CA VAL A 180 -9.01 1.74 -1.47
C VAL A 180 -7.70 1.23 -2.04
N ASP A 181 -6.96 2.12 -2.68
CA ASP A 181 -5.65 1.86 -3.25
C ASP A 181 -4.58 2.47 -2.35
N VAL A 182 -3.64 1.66 -1.89
CA VAL A 182 -2.52 2.11 -1.07
C VAL A 182 -1.22 1.74 -1.77
N GLN A 183 -0.34 2.71 -1.92
CA GLN A 183 1.01 2.54 -2.47
C GLN A 183 2.01 3.08 -1.46
N TYR A 184 3.03 2.30 -1.16
CA TYR A 184 4.08 2.65 -0.23
C TYR A 184 5.45 2.44 -0.87
N ASN A 185 6.35 3.38 -0.69
CA ASN A 185 7.74 3.32 -1.17
C ASN A 185 8.63 2.75 -0.06
N PHE A 186 8.90 1.46 -0.11
CA PHE A 186 9.77 0.80 0.85
C PHE A 186 11.24 1.13 0.58
N HIS A 187 11.96 1.60 1.61
CA HIS A 187 13.38 1.89 1.56
C HIS A 187 14.18 0.81 2.31
N PRO A 188 14.96 -0.03 1.61
CA PRO A 188 15.85 -0.99 2.26
C PRO A 188 16.89 -0.29 3.11
N PHE A 189 17.23 -0.85 4.28
CA PHE A 189 18.23 -0.27 5.18
C PHE A 189 19.63 -0.27 4.56
N PHE A 190 19.91 -1.32 3.78
CA PHE A 190 21.15 -1.47 3.03
C PHE A 190 20.99 -1.10 1.55
N GLY A 191 20.10 -0.15 1.25
CA GLY A 191 19.68 0.26 -0.08
C GLY A 191 20.76 0.82 -0.99
N THR A 192 21.99 1.05 -0.50
CA THR A 192 23.12 1.47 -1.33
C THR A 192 23.44 0.46 -2.44
N TYR A 193 23.04 -0.81 -2.28
CA TYR A 193 23.27 -1.90 -3.22
C TYR A 193 21.99 -2.35 -3.96
N ILE A 194 20.82 -1.85 -3.56
CA ILE A 194 19.53 -2.20 -4.17
C ILE A 194 18.94 -0.91 -4.71
N PRO A 195 18.50 -0.85 -6.00
CA PRO A 195 17.81 0.33 -6.49
C PRO A 195 16.54 0.56 -5.67
N ALA A 196 16.56 1.59 -4.86
CA ALA A 196 15.44 2.00 -4.00
C ALA A 196 14.73 3.22 -4.63
N PRO A 197 13.45 3.43 -4.33
CA PRO A 197 12.56 2.66 -3.46
C PRO A 197 11.92 1.45 -4.16
N ILE A 198 11.49 0.47 -3.35
CA ILE A 198 10.69 -0.67 -3.83
C ILE A 198 9.21 -0.34 -3.58
N GLY A 199 8.43 -0.18 -4.65
CA GLY A 199 7.01 0.10 -4.54
C GLY A 199 6.20 -1.11 -4.04
N ILE A 200 5.45 -0.93 -2.96
CA ILE A 200 4.47 -1.89 -2.47
C ILE A 200 3.08 -1.30 -2.73
N ALA A 201 2.29 -1.96 -3.56
CA ALA A 201 0.96 -1.49 -3.91
C ALA A 201 -0.09 -2.54 -3.55
N ARG A 202 -1.23 -2.09 -2.98
CA ARG A 202 -2.37 -2.94 -2.61
C ARG A 202 -3.68 -2.22 -2.87
N SER A 203 -4.63 -2.96 -3.41
CA SER A 203 -6.01 -2.51 -3.57
C SER A 203 -6.96 -3.40 -2.79
N VAL A 204 -7.97 -2.79 -2.19
CA VAL A 204 -9.04 -3.49 -1.48
C VAL A 204 -10.37 -3.03 -2.03
N TYR A 205 -11.26 -3.99 -2.24
CA TYR A 205 -12.58 -3.81 -2.80
C TYR A 205 -13.61 -4.34 -1.82
N LEU A 206 -14.46 -3.47 -1.26
CA LEU A 206 -15.51 -3.86 -0.32
C LEU A 206 -16.85 -3.24 -0.70
N ALA A 207 -17.90 -4.06 -0.70
CA ALA A 207 -19.26 -3.54 -0.83
C ALA A 207 -19.66 -2.79 0.47
N PRO A 208 -20.40 -1.67 0.38
CA PRO A 208 -21.02 -1.04 1.53
C PRO A 208 -21.93 -2.03 2.28
N ARG A 209 -21.88 -2.01 3.64
CA ARG A 209 -22.58 -3.02 4.45
C ARG A 209 -24.02 -2.66 4.78
N TYR A 210 -24.29 -1.39 5.01
CA TYR A 210 -25.60 -0.94 5.53
C TYR A 210 -26.38 -0.12 4.52
N LYS A 211 -25.75 0.33 3.47
CA LYS A 211 -26.32 1.19 2.44
C LYS A 211 -25.97 0.64 1.06
N PRO A 212 -26.83 0.80 0.07
CA PRO A 212 -26.54 0.30 -1.30
C PRO A 212 -25.37 1.05 -1.95
N GLN A 213 -25.07 2.26 -1.49
CA GLN A 213 -24.01 3.10 -2.03
C GLN A 213 -23.55 4.12 -0.98
N ILE A 214 -22.27 4.47 -0.99
CA ILE A 214 -21.69 5.56 -0.22
C ILE A 214 -21.38 6.71 -1.19
N ILE A 215 -21.99 7.86 -0.95
CA ILE A 215 -21.77 9.07 -1.75
C ILE A 215 -20.93 10.09 -0.99
N TYR A 216 -20.31 11.01 -1.71
CA TYR A 216 -19.61 12.13 -1.11
C TYR A 216 -20.56 13.29 -0.87
N GLN A 217 -20.53 13.85 0.32
CA GLN A 217 -21.33 15.01 0.71
C GLN A 217 -20.41 16.19 0.99
N VAL A 218 -20.53 17.22 0.17
CA VAL A 218 -19.82 18.48 0.36
C VAL A 218 -20.37 19.17 1.61
N ILE A 219 -19.48 19.59 2.50
CA ILE A 219 -19.80 20.38 3.70
C ILE A 219 -18.99 21.68 3.72
N THR A 220 -19.37 22.61 4.59
CA THR A 220 -18.63 23.88 4.75
C THR A 220 -17.18 23.62 5.16
N GLY A 221 -16.22 24.25 4.45
CA GLY A 221 -14.80 24.07 4.69
C GLY A 221 -14.15 22.97 3.85
N ASP A 222 -14.88 22.37 2.91
CA ASP A 222 -14.32 21.41 1.94
C ASP A 222 -13.16 22.03 1.16
N ASN A 223 -12.05 21.31 1.12
CA ASN A 223 -10.80 21.75 0.50
C ASN A 223 -10.67 21.36 -0.98
N GLY A 224 -11.69 20.70 -1.56
CA GLY A 224 -11.71 20.28 -2.96
C GLY A 224 -10.76 19.14 -3.33
N ILE A 225 -10.16 18.47 -2.35
CA ILE A 225 -9.29 17.30 -2.60
C ILE A 225 -10.11 16.09 -3.07
N VAL A 226 -11.38 16.03 -2.65
CA VAL A 226 -12.29 14.98 -3.07
C VAL A 226 -13.10 15.45 -4.27
N LYS A 227 -13.10 14.64 -5.31
CA LYS A 227 -13.83 14.89 -6.55
C LYS A 227 -15.10 14.06 -6.59
N SER A 228 -16.25 14.71 -6.56
CA SER A 228 -17.54 14.09 -6.92
C SER A 228 -17.63 13.95 -8.43
N CYS A 229 -18.03 12.78 -8.88
CA CYS A 229 -18.24 12.52 -10.30
C CYS A 229 -19.74 12.63 -10.63
N PRO A 230 -20.11 13.24 -11.78
CA PRO A 230 -21.50 13.40 -12.19
C PRO A 230 -22.16 12.07 -12.60
#